data_121a5c39e2d4a77a1437ebb6bd2c4034
#
_entry.id   121a5c39e2d4a77a1437ebb6bd2c4034
#
_cell.length_a   1.000
_cell.length_b   1.000
_cell.length_c   1.000
_cell.angle_alpha   90.00
_cell.angle_beta   90.00
_cell.angle_gamma   90.00
#
_symmetry.space_group_name_H-M   'P 1'
#
loop_
_entity.id
_entity.type
_entity.pdbx_description
1 polymer ?
#
loop_
_entity_poly.entity_id
_entity_poly.type
_entity_poly.pdbx_seq_one_letter_code
_entity_poly.pdbx_strand_id
1 'polypeptide(L)'
;MRILIAEDDPKLLKSLMHIFKMNQYAVDGVDNGTDALDFAATGEYDGLVLDVMMPGIDGITLLKRLRSQGITTPALFLTARTEIDQRIEGLDAGADDYLPKPFSTAELLARVRAMLRRKSSFTPDLLSFGTLSLNRSTYELVCGEKTCALSGKEFQVMERLMQNPGIIVTTEQLITRIWGWDTNVDTSVLWVHISNIRKKLDALEARVSIKFVRAAGYILEATV
;
A
#
# COMPACT_ATOMS: atom_id res chain seq x y z
N MET A 1 2.19 -2.17 1.79
CA MET A 1 1.13 -1.26 1.33
C MET A 1 1.70 0.13 1.16
N ARG A 2 1.32 0.82 0.09
CA ARG A 2 1.82 2.15 -0.27
C ARG A 2 0.72 3.20 -0.12
N ILE A 3 0.99 4.28 0.59
CA ILE A 3 0.04 5.34 0.92
C ILE A 3 0.53 6.64 0.31
N LEU A 4 -0.35 7.36 -0.36
CA LEU A 4 -0.15 8.75 -0.72
C LEU A 4 -0.74 9.64 0.36
N ILE A 5 0.02 10.61 0.83
CA ILE A 5 -0.44 11.64 1.78
C ILE A 5 -0.36 12.98 1.07
N ALA A 6 -1.49 13.70 1.03
CA ALA A 6 -1.58 15.06 0.53
C ALA A 6 -2.00 15.98 1.68
N GLU A 7 -1.13 16.92 2.07
CA GLU A 7 -1.30 17.80 3.23
C GLU A 7 -0.46 19.06 3.00
N ASP A 8 -1.06 20.24 3.05
CA ASP A 8 -0.41 21.51 2.75
C ASP A 8 0.43 22.07 3.91
N ASP A 9 0.22 21.63 5.16
CA ASP A 9 1.13 21.95 6.26
C ASP A 9 2.37 21.04 6.21
N PRO A 10 3.57 21.59 5.87
CA PRO A 10 4.78 20.79 5.71
C PRO A 10 5.25 20.11 7.00
N LYS A 11 4.89 20.65 8.19
CA LYS A 11 5.22 20.05 9.47
C LYS A 11 4.33 18.83 9.74
N LEU A 12 3.04 18.98 9.47
CA LEU A 12 2.10 17.87 9.62
C LEU A 12 2.39 16.78 8.59
N LEU A 13 2.61 17.14 7.32
CA LEU A 13 3.00 16.20 6.26
C LEU A 13 4.23 15.37 6.67
N LYS A 14 5.31 16.02 7.10
CA LYS A 14 6.52 15.34 7.56
C LYS A 14 6.25 14.39 8.74
N SER A 15 5.42 14.83 9.68
CA SER A 15 5.05 14.02 10.86
C SER A 15 4.22 12.79 10.46
N LEU A 16 3.25 12.97 9.57
CA LEU A 16 2.44 11.89 9.03
C LEU A 16 3.31 10.87 8.29
N MET A 17 4.16 11.32 7.37
CA MET A 17 5.09 10.44 6.65
C MET A 17 5.96 9.63 7.61
N HIS A 18 6.47 10.25 8.67
CA HIS A 18 7.26 9.54 9.69
C HIS A 18 6.43 8.47 10.40
N ILE A 19 5.23 8.81 10.87
CA ILE A 19 4.31 7.89 11.53
C ILE A 19 4.01 6.66 10.66
N PHE A 20 3.67 6.88 9.39
CA PHE A 20 3.36 5.79 8.47
C PHE A 20 4.59 4.92 8.15
N LYS A 21 5.78 5.53 7.95
CA LYS A 21 7.04 4.79 7.75
C LYS A 21 7.38 3.90 8.96
N MET A 22 7.21 4.41 10.18
CA MET A 22 7.42 3.63 11.41
C MET A 22 6.44 2.45 11.52
N ASN A 23 5.25 2.57 10.92
CA ASN A 23 4.24 1.51 10.87
C ASN A 23 4.33 0.65 9.58
N GLN A 24 5.51 0.61 8.96
CA GLN A 24 5.85 -0.28 7.82
C GLN A 24 5.10 0.02 6.50
N TYR A 25 4.48 1.19 6.36
CA TYR A 25 3.93 1.63 5.08
C TYR A 25 5.04 2.24 4.20
N ALA A 26 4.97 2.01 2.89
CA ALA A 26 5.64 2.88 1.93
C ALA A 26 4.80 4.15 1.79
N VAL A 27 5.44 5.31 1.81
CA VAL A 27 4.72 6.59 1.88
C VAL A 27 5.36 7.60 0.96
N ASP A 28 4.53 8.20 0.12
CA ASP A 28 4.86 9.40 -0.63
C ASP A 28 4.01 10.56 -0.10
N GLY A 29 4.59 11.74 -0.06
CA GLY A 29 3.93 12.94 0.45
C GLY A 29 4.00 14.07 -0.54
N VAL A 30 2.90 14.79 -0.71
CA VAL A 30 2.78 15.98 -1.55
C VAL A 30 2.06 17.08 -0.77
N ASP A 31 2.34 18.34 -1.06
CA ASP A 31 1.86 19.50 -0.33
C ASP A 31 0.77 20.29 -1.07
N ASN A 32 0.30 19.77 -2.20
CA ASN A 32 -0.75 20.41 -3.00
C ASN A 32 -1.61 19.38 -3.74
N GLY A 33 -2.82 19.80 -4.11
CA GLY A 33 -3.79 18.91 -4.75
C GLY A 33 -3.50 18.57 -6.21
N THR A 34 -2.70 19.37 -6.91
CA THR A 34 -2.35 19.10 -8.31
C THR A 34 -1.39 17.92 -8.39
N ASP A 35 -0.30 17.96 -7.63
CA ASP A 35 0.65 16.86 -7.54
C ASP A 35 -0.01 15.61 -6.97
N ALA A 36 -0.91 15.80 -5.97
CA ALA A 36 -1.67 14.69 -5.41
C ALA A 36 -2.52 13.97 -6.46
N LEU A 37 -3.15 14.70 -7.38
CA LEU A 37 -3.92 14.12 -8.47
C LEU A 37 -3.02 13.32 -9.43
N ASP A 38 -1.90 13.88 -9.84
CA ASP A 38 -0.96 13.24 -10.76
C ASP A 38 -0.39 11.94 -10.17
N PHE A 39 0.03 11.98 -8.90
CA PHE A 39 0.53 10.80 -8.20
C PHE A 39 -0.56 9.73 -8.02
N ALA A 40 -1.75 10.12 -7.56
CA ALA A 40 -2.85 9.18 -7.35
C ALA A 40 -3.34 8.55 -8.66
N ALA A 41 -3.27 9.28 -9.79
CA ALA A 41 -3.67 8.80 -11.11
C ALA A 41 -2.81 7.64 -11.63
N THR A 42 -1.60 7.45 -11.10
CA THR A 42 -0.76 6.29 -11.46
C THR A 42 -1.38 4.95 -11.07
N GLY A 43 -2.35 4.94 -10.15
CA GLY A 43 -3.01 3.72 -9.65
C GLY A 43 -2.13 2.84 -8.76
N GLU A 44 -0.92 3.30 -8.38
CA GLU A 44 0.05 2.50 -7.64
C GLU A 44 -0.12 2.54 -6.11
N TYR A 45 -1.09 3.28 -5.62
CA TYR A 45 -1.36 3.43 -4.19
C TYR A 45 -2.45 2.47 -3.70
N ASP A 46 -2.25 1.95 -2.50
CA ASP A 46 -3.24 1.11 -1.81
C ASP A 46 -4.27 1.96 -1.07
N GLY A 47 -3.89 3.19 -0.68
CA GLY A 47 -4.75 4.13 0.01
C GLY A 47 -4.27 5.57 -0.15
N LEU A 48 -5.21 6.50 -0.01
CA LEU A 48 -4.99 7.94 -0.05
C LEU A 48 -5.36 8.53 1.31
N VAL A 49 -4.53 9.43 1.82
CA VAL A 49 -4.80 10.27 3.00
C VAL A 49 -4.72 11.71 2.52
N LEU A 50 -5.85 12.39 2.46
CA LEU A 50 -6.00 13.67 1.77
C LEU A 50 -6.49 14.74 2.75
N ASP A 51 -5.81 15.88 2.82
CA ASP A 51 -6.45 17.07 3.39
C ASP A 51 -7.54 17.56 2.43
N VAL A 52 -8.61 18.05 3.00
CA VAL A 52 -9.69 18.70 2.24
C VAL A 52 -9.23 20.05 1.70
N MET A 53 -8.48 20.83 2.50
CA MET A 53 -8.07 22.17 2.13
C MET A 53 -6.62 22.20 1.67
N MET A 54 -6.42 22.23 0.36
CA MET A 54 -5.08 22.29 -0.24
C MET A 54 -5.00 23.34 -1.34
N PRO A 55 -3.82 23.92 -1.59
CA PRO A 55 -3.60 24.79 -2.74
C PRO A 55 -3.81 24.07 -4.07
N GLY A 56 -4.27 24.82 -5.08
CA GLY A 56 -4.52 24.31 -6.43
C GLY A 56 -5.86 23.63 -6.54
N ILE A 57 -5.91 22.34 -6.25
CA ILE A 57 -7.14 21.52 -6.26
C ILE A 57 -7.42 21.08 -4.82
N ASP A 58 -8.62 21.35 -4.31
CA ASP A 58 -9.04 20.84 -3.00
C ASP A 58 -9.23 19.31 -3.02
N GLY A 59 -9.13 18.69 -1.82
CA GLY A 59 -9.16 17.24 -1.71
C GLY A 59 -10.46 16.58 -2.21
N ILE A 60 -11.60 17.27 -2.06
CA ILE A 60 -12.91 16.76 -2.52
C ILE A 60 -12.96 16.76 -4.04
N THR A 61 -12.57 17.87 -4.67
CA THR A 61 -12.48 17.98 -6.14
C THR A 61 -11.49 16.98 -6.72
N LEU A 62 -10.34 16.80 -6.05
CA LEU A 62 -9.34 15.79 -6.40
C LEU A 62 -9.97 14.38 -6.41
N LEU A 63 -10.65 14.00 -5.34
CA LEU A 63 -11.24 12.67 -5.24
C LEU A 63 -12.35 12.46 -6.29
N LYS A 64 -13.20 13.46 -6.53
CA LYS A 64 -14.22 13.42 -7.59
C LYS A 64 -13.58 13.17 -8.97
N ARG A 65 -12.45 13.82 -9.28
CA ARG A 65 -11.70 13.60 -10.54
C ARG A 65 -11.14 12.19 -10.62
N LEU A 66 -10.53 11.67 -9.58
CA LEU A 66 -10.05 10.29 -9.55
C LEU A 66 -11.18 9.29 -9.79
N ARG A 67 -12.33 9.48 -9.14
CA ARG A 67 -13.50 8.60 -9.31
C ARG A 67 -14.04 8.66 -10.74
N SER A 68 -14.07 9.83 -11.37
CA SER A 68 -14.49 9.98 -12.77
C SER A 68 -13.55 9.27 -13.77
N GLN A 69 -12.27 9.07 -13.38
CA GLN A 69 -11.28 8.31 -14.15
C GLN A 69 -11.31 6.79 -13.83
N GLY A 70 -12.26 6.33 -13.01
CA GLY A 70 -12.37 4.93 -12.63
C GLY A 70 -11.40 4.48 -11.55
N ILE A 71 -10.67 5.41 -10.92
CA ILE A 71 -9.72 5.10 -9.85
C ILE A 71 -10.49 4.94 -8.54
N THR A 72 -10.50 3.71 -8.02
CA THR A 72 -11.23 3.30 -6.82
C THR A 72 -10.33 3.14 -5.59
N THR A 73 -9.12 3.70 -5.62
CA THR A 73 -8.20 3.66 -4.46
C THR A 73 -8.90 4.24 -3.23
N PRO A 74 -8.95 3.52 -2.10
CA PRO A 74 -9.61 3.99 -0.89
C PRO A 74 -9.00 5.29 -0.39
N ALA A 75 -9.86 6.20 0.09
CA ALA A 75 -9.46 7.53 0.51
C ALA A 75 -10.01 7.88 1.90
N LEU A 76 -9.12 8.41 2.76
CA LEU A 76 -9.43 9.00 4.06
C LEU A 76 -9.21 10.50 3.97
N PHE A 77 -10.21 11.31 4.29
CA PHE A 77 -10.02 12.74 4.46
C PHE A 77 -9.54 13.11 5.85
N LEU A 78 -8.51 13.97 5.91
CA LEU A 78 -8.12 14.73 7.09
C LEU A 78 -8.63 16.16 6.95
N THR A 79 -9.25 16.74 7.99
CA THR A 79 -9.81 18.07 7.82
C THR A 79 -10.01 18.80 9.14
N ALA A 80 -9.82 20.12 9.09
CA ALA A 80 -10.20 21.01 10.18
C ALA A 80 -11.71 21.29 10.22
N ARG A 81 -12.44 20.90 9.18
CA ARG A 81 -13.87 21.19 9.04
C ARG A 81 -14.70 20.14 9.77
N THR A 82 -15.48 20.58 10.74
CA THR A 82 -16.33 19.75 11.60
C THR A 82 -17.80 19.77 11.20
N GLU A 83 -18.18 20.60 10.21
CA GLU A 83 -19.57 20.78 9.78
C GLU A 83 -20.10 19.52 9.08
N ILE A 84 -21.32 19.15 9.43
CA ILE A 84 -21.98 17.92 8.96
C ILE A 84 -22.13 17.91 7.44
N ASP A 85 -22.50 19.05 6.83
CA ASP A 85 -22.74 19.16 5.39
C ASP A 85 -21.47 18.85 4.55
N GLN A 86 -20.30 19.22 5.04
CA GLN A 86 -19.03 18.98 4.37
C GLN A 86 -18.54 17.54 4.51
N ARG A 87 -18.93 16.87 5.61
CA ARG A 87 -18.68 15.41 5.74
C ARG A 87 -19.55 14.62 4.78
N ILE A 88 -20.80 15.07 4.57
CA ILE A 88 -21.70 14.48 3.57
C ILE A 88 -21.11 14.67 2.19
N GLU A 89 -20.67 15.87 1.82
CA GLU A 89 -20.04 16.14 0.52
C GLU A 89 -18.79 15.27 0.28
N GLY A 90 -17.95 15.07 1.29
CA GLY A 90 -16.76 14.22 1.20
C GLY A 90 -17.12 12.74 0.97
N LEU A 91 -18.14 12.23 1.66
CA LEU A 91 -18.62 10.86 1.45
C LEU A 91 -19.28 10.69 0.10
N ASP A 92 -20.08 11.66 -0.35
CA ASP A 92 -20.71 11.67 -1.68
C ASP A 92 -19.66 11.77 -2.81
N ALA A 93 -18.49 12.37 -2.54
CA ALA A 93 -17.34 12.35 -3.43
C ALA A 93 -16.69 10.97 -3.56
N GLY A 94 -17.10 9.99 -2.75
CA GLY A 94 -16.60 8.61 -2.77
C GLY A 94 -15.43 8.36 -1.82
N ALA A 95 -15.32 9.12 -0.72
CA ALA A 95 -14.38 8.81 0.36
C ALA A 95 -14.87 7.63 1.19
N ASP A 96 -13.92 6.85 1.72
CA ASP A 96 -14.21 5.68 2.55
C ASP A 96 -14.33 6.02 4.03
N ASP A 97 -13.65 7.07 4.48
CA ASP A 97 -13.72 7.55 5.87
C ASP A 97 -13.28 9.02 5.97
N TYR A 98 -13.47 9.58 7.14
CA TYR A 98 -13.27 10.99 7.45
C TYR A 98 -12.72 11.14 8.88
N LEU A 99 -11.64 11.89 9.06
CA LEU A 99 -10.99 12.10 10.36
C LEU A 99 -10.80 13.60 10.64
N PRO A 100 -11.56 14.18 11.59
CA PRO A 100 -11.39 15.58 11.97
C PRO A 100 -10.04 15.85 12.64
N LYS A 101 -9.44 16.99 12.34
CA LYS A 101 -8.30 17.58 13.08
C LYS A 101 -8.84 18.33 14.32
N PRO A 102 -8.23 18.20 15.51
CA PRO A 102 -7.05 17.37 15.82
C PRO A 102 -7.40 15.89 16.08
N PHE A 103 -6.53 15.00 15.69
CA PHE A 103 -6.68 13.55 15.83
C PHE A 103 -5.48 12.91 16.55
N SER A 104 -5.68 11.74 17.12
CA SER A 104 -4.58 10.94 17.65
C SER A 104 -3.94 10.06 16.57
N THR A 105 -2.64 9.82 16.70
CA THR A 105 -1.93 8.88 15.82
C THR A 105 -2.57 7.49 15.81
N ALA A 106 -3.01 7.03 16.99
CA ALA A 106 -3.64 5.72 17.12
C ALA A 106 -4.96 5.63 16.34
N GLU A 107 -5.78 6.69 16.37
CA GLU A 107 -7.04 6.77 15.63
C GLU A 107 -6.78 6.80 14.11
N LEU A 108 -5.87 7.66 13.65
CA LEU A 108 -5.49 7.73 12.23
C LEU A 108 -5.09 6.35 11.71
N LEU A 109 -4.16 5.68 12.37
CA LEU A 109 -3.69 4.36 11.95
C LEU A 109 -4.79 3.29 12.01
N ALA A 110 -5.69 3.35 13.00
CA ALA A 110 -6.82 2.43 13.09
C ALA A 110 -7.79 2.61 11.90
N ARG A 111 -8.11 3.86 11.54
CA ARG A 111 -8.97 4.18 10.40
C ARG A 111 -8.33 3.77 9.06
N VAL A 112 -7.06 4.06 8.88
CA VAL A 112 -6.32 3.63 7.67
C VAL A 112 -6.31 2.11 7.54
N ARG A 113 -6.05 1.36 8.63
CA ARG A 113 -6.15 -0.11 8.58
C ARG A 113 -7.57 -0.58 8.23
N ALA A 114 -8.60 0.04 8.78
CA ALA A 114 -10.00 -0.29 8.48
C ALA A 114 -10.35 0.01 7.01
N MET A 115 -9.91 1.16 6.49
CA MET A 115 -10.09 1.58 5.11
C MET A 115 -9.42 0.59 4.14
N LEU A 116 -8.17 0.24 4.38
CA LEU A 116 -7.41 -0.70 3.54
C LEU A 116 -8.01 -2.11 3.57
N ARG A 117 -8.56 -2.54 4.70
CA ARG A 117 -9.27 -3.82 4.84
C ARG A 117 -10.56 -3.87 4.03
N ARG A 118 -11.33 -2.78 3.90
CA ARG A 118 -12.56 -2.73 3.11
C ARG A 118 -12.29 -3.01 1.62
N LYS A 119 -11.17 -2.55 1.08
CA LYS A 119 -10.75 -2.92 -0.28
C LYS A 119 -10.44 -4.42 -0.38
N SER A 120 -9.96 -5.04 0.69
CA SER A 120 -9.67 -6.48 0.73
C SER A 120 -10.92 -7.36 0.96
N SER A 121 -12.11 -6.79 1.22
CA SER A 121 -13.35 -7.58 1.38
C SER A 121 -13.78 -8.28 0.08
N PHE A 122 -13.24 -7.87 -1.07
CA PHE A 122 -13.33 -8.61 -2.34
C PHE A 122 -12.07 -9.44 -2.67
N THR A 123 -10.98 -9.26 -1.92
CA THR A 123 -9.78 -10.10 -2.04
C THR A 123 -9.71 -10.97 -0.79
N PRO A 124 -9.65 -12.31 -0.92
CA PRO A 124 -9.56 -13.21 0.23
C PRO A 124 -8.38 -12.79 1.15
N ASP A 125 -8.58 -12.91 2.48
CA ASP A 125 -7.48 -12.72 3.44
C ASP A 125 -6.31 -13.68 3.17
N LEU A 126 -6.59 -14.77 2.47
CA LEU A 126 -5.64 -15.76 1.97
C LEU A 126 -5.42 -15.54 0.46
N LEU A 127 -4.23 -15.14 0.10
CA LEU A 127 -3.77 -15.14 -1.30
C LEU A 127 -3.06 -16.46 -1.56
N SER A 128 -3.55 -17.27 -2.51
CA SER A 128 -3.03 -18.61 -2.75
C SER A 128 -2.42 -18.76 -4.13
N PHE A 129 -1.31 -19.51 -4.20
CA PHE A 129 -0.68 -19.94 -5.44
C PHE A 129 -0.08 -21.34 -5.27
N GLY A 130 -0.61 -22.32 -6.01
CA GLY A 130 -0.29 -23.74 -5.80
C GLY A 130 -0.67 -24.19 -4.40
N THR A 131 0.28 -24.77 -3.68
CA THR A 131 0.10 -25.23 -2.28
C THR A 131 0.39 -24.14 -1.25
N LEU A 132 0.91 -22.98 -1.68
CA LEU A 132 1.28 -21.88 -0.81
C LEU A 132 0.13 -20.89 -0.65
N SER A 133 -0.14 -20.48 0.58
CA SER A 133 -1.05 -19.38 0.90
C SER A 133 -0.36 -18.30 1.73
N LEU A 134 -0.67 -17.05 1.47
CA LEU A 134 -0.22 -15.88 2.23
C LEU A 134 -1.41 -15.33 3.00
N ASN A 135 -1.34 -15.38 4.33
CA ASN A 135 -2.32 -14.75 5.20
C ASN A 135 -1.98 -13.27 5.36
N ARG A 136 -2.85 -12.40 4.83
CA ARG A 136 -2.70 -10.95 4.85
C ARG A 136 -2.91 -10.32 6.23
N SER A 137 -3.65 -11.00 7.09
CA SER A 137 -3.96 -10.50 8.43
C SER A 137 -2.83 -10.81 9.43
N THR A 138 -2.20 -12.00 9.30
CA THR A 138 -1.13 -12.44 10.22
C THR A 138 0.28 -12.27 9.66
N TYR A 139 0.41 -11.95 8.36
CA TYR A 139 1.69 -11.87 7.62
C TYR A 139 2.45 -13.19 7.62
N GLU A 140 1.72 -14.30 7.49
CA GLU A 140 2.27 -15.65 7.50
C GLU A 140 2.11 -16.32 6.13
N LEU A 141 3.15 -17.05 5.75
CA LEU A 141 3.06 -18.05 4.68
C LEU A 141 2.60 -19.37 5.28
N VAL A 142 1.68 -20.03 4.59
CA VAL A 142 1.09 -21.32 5.00
C VAL A 142 1.26 -22.31 3.85
N CYS A 143 1.78 -23.49 4.14
CA CYS A 143 1.85 -24.62 3.20
C CYS A 143 1.51 -25.92 3.93
N GLY A 144 0.32 -26.47 3.67
CA GLY A 144 -0.22 -27.58 4.47
C GLY A 144 -0.34 -27.19 5.95
N GLU A 145 0.30 -27.96 6.83
CA GLU A 145 0.33 -27.69 8.27
C GLU A 145 1.47 -26.79 8.73
N LYS A 146 2.41 -26.45 7.80
CA LYS A 146 3.56 -25.61 8.11
C LYS A 146 3.22 -24.16 7.94
N THR A 147 3.69 -23.31 8.87
CA THR A 147 3.55 -21.85 8.82
C THR A 147 4.89 -21.17 9.04
N CYS A 148 5.05 -19.98 8.44
CA CYS A 148 6.24 -19.17 8.63
C CYS A 148 5.89 -17.67 8.57
N ALA A 149 6.23 -16.93 9.63
CA ALA A 149 6.02 -15.48 9.69
C ALA A 149 6.98 -14.74 8.75
N LEU A 150 6.46 -13.69 8.10
CA LEU A 150 7.20 -12.77 7.27
C LEU A 150 7.43 -11.44 7.99
N SER A 151 8.58 -10.81 7.78
CA SER A 151 8.74 -9.40 8.10
C SER A 151 7.86 -8.54 7.18
N GLY A 152 7.57 -7.29 7.60
CA GLY A 152 6.69 -6.43 6.81
C GLY A 152 7.14 -6.22 5.35
N LYS A 153 8.46 -6.17 5.10
CA LYS A 153 9.01 -6.04 3.73
C LYS A 153 8.95 -7.35 2.95
N GLU A 154 9.24 -8.47 3.58
CA GLU A 154 9.09 -9.79 2.97
C GLU A 154 7.63 -10.07 2.60
N PHE A 155 6.69 -9.70 3.47
CA PHE A 155 5.26 -9.79 3.19
C PHE A 155 4.90 -9.00 1.93
N GLN A 156 5.32 -7.73 1.83
CA GLN A 156 5.01 -6.88 0.67
C GLN A 156 5.59 -7.44 -0.64
N VAL A 157 6.81 -8.00 -0.60
CA VAL A 157 7.42 -8.69 -1.75
C VAL A 157 6.58 -9.90 -2.14
N MET A 158 6.26 -10.79 -1.19
CA MET A 158 5.49 -11.99 -1.46
C MET A 158 4.08 -11.67 -1.95
N GLU A 159 3.41 -10.71 -1.32
CA GLU A 159 2.09 -10.28 -1.74
C GLU A 159 2.10 -9.83 -3.20
N ARG A 160 3.08 -9.00 -3.59
CA ARG A 160 3.18 -8.51 -4.97
C ARG A 160 3.44 -9.62 -5.97
N LEU A 161 4.32 -10.57 -5.64
CA LEU A 161 4.61 -11.71 -6.49
C LEU A 161 3.42 -12.68 -6.60
N MET A 162 2.72 -12.95 -5.49
CA MET A 162 1.55 -13.82 -5.46
C MET A 162 0.30 -13.20 -6.09
N GLN A 163 0.22 -11.88 -6.21
CA GLN A 163 -0.80 -11.19 -7.02
C GLN A 163 -0.56 -11.34 -8.53
N ASN A 164 0.66 -11.66 -8.93
CA ASN A 164 1.10 -11.75 -10.32
C ASN A 164 1.85 -13.08 -10.58
N PRO A 165 1.25 -14.24 -10.29
CA PRO A 165 1.93 -15.51 -10.44
C PRO A 165 2.22 -15.78 -11.92
N GLY A 166 3.42 -16.26 -12.24
CA GLY A 166 3.83 -16.51 -13.61
C GLY A 166 4.13 -15.26 -14.44
N ILE A 167 4.05 -14.07 -13.82
CA ILE A 167 4.37 -12.79 -14.49
C ILE A 167 5.63 -12.20 -13.87
N ILE A 168 6.50 -11.65 -14.72
CA ILE A 168 7.70 -10.97 -14.27
C ILE A 168 7.31 -9.63 -13.63
N VAL A 169 7.69 -9.44 -12.35
CA VAL A 169 7.61 -8.15 -11.67
C VAL A 169 9.00 -7.54 -11.68
N THR A 170 9.15 -6.35 -12.26
CA THR A 170 10.47 -5.72 -12.41
C THR A 170 11.06 -5.33 -11.05
N THR A 171 12.39 -5.29 -10.98
CA THR A 171 13.11 -4.85 -9.77
C THR A 171 12.69 -3.44 -9.38
N GLU A 172 12.52 -2.54 -10.35
CA GLU A 172 12.05 -1.17 -10.14
C GLU A 172 10.64 -1.13 -9.56
N GLN A 173 9.70 -1.90 -10.14
CA GLN A 173 8.35 -2.01 -9.60
C GLN A 173 8.32 -2.50 -8.15
N LEU A 174 9.15 -3.49 -7.80
CA LEU A 174 9.24 -3.97 -6.42
C LEU A 174 9.80 -2.90 -5.50
N ILE A 175 10.90 -2.23 -5.88
CA ILE A 175 11.53 -1.19 -5.05
C ILE A 175 10.57 -0.03 -4.86
N THR A 176 10.03 0.53 -5.92
CA THR A 176 9.11 1.66 -5.88
C THR A 176 7.87 1.34 -5.04
N ARG A 177 7.27 0.15 -5.24
CA ARG A 177 6.07 -0.28 -4.51
C ARG A 177 6.32 -0.45 -3.01
N ILE A 178 7.50 -0.94 -2.61
CA ILE A 178 7.78 -1.38 -1.25
C ILE A 178 8.51 -0.30 -0.43
N TRP A 179 9.29 0.56 -1.08
CA TRP A 179 10.06 1.62 -0.41
C TRP A 179 9.64 3.05 -0.79
N GLY A 180 8.89 3.23 -1.89
CA GLY A 180 8.45 4.54 -2.40
C GLY A 180 9.34 5.08 -3.53
N TRP A 181 8.94 6.22 -4.13
CA TRP A 181 9.66 6.83 -5.26
C TRP A 181 10.98 7.49 -4.87
N ASP A 182 11.00 8.15 -3.73
CA ASP A 182 12.15 8.96 -3.26
C ASP A 182 13.06 8.15 -2.32
N THR A 183 13.40 6.93 -2.73
CA THR A 183 14.29 6.09 -1.94
C THR A 183 15.54 5.75 -2.75
N ASN A 184 16.71 6.19 -2.24
CA ASN A 184 18.01 5.69 -2.69
C ASN A 184 18.26 4.25 -2.20
N VAL A 185 17.23 3.39 -2.29
CA VAL A 185 17.36 1.98 -1.90
C VAL A 185 18.06 1.23 -3.01
N ASP A 186 19.25 0.73 -2.71
CA ASP A 186 20.01 -0.13 -3.61
C ASP A 186 19.27 -1.45 -3.86
N THR A 187 19.41 -1.99 -5.05
CA THR A 187 18.82 -3.29 -5.44
C THR A 187 19.27 -4.45 -4.56
N SER A 188 20.43 -4.32 -3.90
CA SER A 188 20.95 -5.30 -2.94
C SER A 188 20.01 -5.51 -1.75
N VAL A 189 19.29 -4.46 -1.31
CA VAL A 189 18.31 -4.56 -0.20
C VAL A 189 17.16 -5.49 -0.59
N LEU A 190 16.62 -5.36 -1.81
CA LEU A 190 15.59 -6.27 -2.31
C LEU A 190 16.12 -7.71 -2.38
N TRP A 191 17.37 -7.88 -2.85
CA TRP A 191 18.00 -9.21 -2.93
C TRP A 191 18.08 -9.91 -1.58
N VAL A 192 18.40 -9.19 -0.49
CA VAL A 192 18.40 -9.74 0.86
C VAL A 192 17.03 -10.27 1.26
N HIS A 193 15.97 -9.51 1.02
CA HIS A 193 14.59 -9.94 1.32
C HIS A 193 14.18 -11.16 0.49
N ILE A 194 14.48 -11.16 -0.82
CA ILE A 194 14.23 -12.30 -1.71
C ILE A 194 14.98 -13.56 -1.21
N SER A 195 16.24 -13.40 -0.79
CA SER A 195 17.03 -14.51 -0.25
C SER A 195 16.41 -15.10 1.02
N ASN A 196 15.94 -14.25 1.92
CA ASN A 196 15.26 -14.69 3.14
C ASN A 196 13.93 -15.38 2.84
N ILE A 197 13.15 -14.85 1.90
CA ILE A 197 11.90 -15.49 1.48
C ILE A 197 12.16 -16.87 0.88
N ARG A 198 13.16 -17.02 0.02
CA ARG A 198 13.53 -18.33 -0.56
C ARG A 198 13.83 -19.36 0.53
N LYS A 199 14.64 -19.01 1.55
CA LYS A 199 14.91 -19.90 2.69
C LYS A 199 13.63 -20.31 3.43
N LYS A 200 12.65 -19.40 3.55
CA LYS A 200 11.35 -19.67 4.18
C LYS A 200 10.49 -20.58 3.32
N LEU A 201 10.47 -20.39 2.00
CA LEU A 201 9.79 -21.27 1.05
C LEU A 201 10.37 -22.69 1.08
N ASP A 202 11.71 -22.81 1.15
CA ASP A 202 12.41 -24.09 1.28
C ASP A 202 12.05 -24.79 2.60
N ALA A 203 12.01 -24.07 3.72
CA ALA A 203 11.63 -24.60 5.03
C ALA A 203 10.16 -25.07 5.09
N LEU A 204 9.28 -24.40 4.34
CA LEU A 204 7.88 -24.79 4.18
C LEU A 204 7.69 -25.96 3.21
N GLU A 205 8.76 -26.39 2.50
CA GLU A 205 8.67 -27.36 1.39
C GLU A 205 7.63 -26.95 0.35
N ALA A 206 7.50 -25.65 0.14
CA ALA A 206 6.52 -25.10 -0.79
C ALA A 206 6.95 -25.43 -2.22
N ARG A 207 6.03 -25.99 -3.01
CA ARG A 207 6.26 -26.30 -4.42
C ARG A 207 6.17 -25.03 -5.29
N VAL A 208 6.82 -23.96 -4.84
CA VAL A 208 6.91 -22.68 -5.54
C VAL A 208 8.30 -22.10 -5.36
N SER A 209 8.78 -21.36 -6.33
CA SER A 209 10.10 -20.72 -6.29
C SER A 209 10.05 -19.31 -6.85
N ILE A 210 10.88 -18.41 -6.29
CA ILE A 210 11.11 -17.09 -6.85
C ILE A 210 12.36 -17.16 -7.73
N LYS A 211 12.20 -17.03 -9.05
CA LYS A 211 13.31 -16.97 -9.99
C LYS A 211 13.68 -15.53 -10.32
N PHE A 212 14.97 -15.28 -10.51
CA PHE A 212 15.47 -14.03 -11.08
C PHE A 212 15.58 -14.18 -12.59
N VAL A 213 14.93 -13.29 -13.31
CA VAL A 213 15.04 -13.19 -14.77
C VAL A 213 15.99 -12.02 -15.07
N ARG A 214 17.15 -12.35 -15.66
CA ARG A 214 18.22 -11.37 -15.93
C ARG A 214 17.68 -10.19 -16.73
N ALA A 215 18.04 -8.97 -16.29
CA ALA A 215 17.62 -7.70 -16.87
C ALA A 215 16.10 -7.44 -16.88
N ALA A 216 15.28 -8.27 -16.23
CA ALA A 216 13.82 -8.11 -16.19
C ALA A 216 13.28 -7.97 -14.75
N GLY A 217 13.61 -8.90 -13.84
CA GLY A 217 13.10 -8.84 -12.47
C GLY A 217 12.92 -10.19 -11.82
N TYR A 218 11.83 -10.38 -11.10
CA TYR A 218 11.53 -11.61 -10.38
C TYR A 218 10.18 -12.19 -10.80
N ILE A 219 10.07 -13.49 -10.79
CA ILE A 219 8.86 -14.23 -11.11
C ILE A 219 8.62 -15.29 -10.05
N LEU A 220 7.36 -15.49 -9.66
CA LEU A 220 6.94 -16.59 -8.81
C LEU A 220 6.38 -17.70 -9.69
N GLU A 221 6.94 -18.88 -9.60
CA GLU A 221 6.57 -20.05 -10.39
C GLU A 221 6.31 -21.27 -9.51
N ALA A 222 5.43 -22.16 -9.96
CA ALA A 222 5.30 -23.49 -9.38
C ALA A 222 6.51 -24.34 -9.75
N THR A 223 7.05 -25.09 -8.79
CA THR A 223 8.06 -26.13 -9.03
C THR A 223 7.37 -27.48 -9.14
N VAL A 224 7.71 -28.23 -10.17
CA VAL A 224 7.20 -29.58 -10.44
C VAL A 224 7.68 -30.57 -9.37
#